data_ecd81c475978b5cb8de4782a4a70cc42
#
_entry.id   ecd81c475978b5cb8de4782a4a70cc42
#
_cell.length_a   1.000
_cell.length_b   1.000
_cell.length_c   1.000
_cell.angle_alpha   90.00
_cell.angle_beta   90.00
_cell.angle_gamma   90.00
#
_symmetry.space_group_name_H-M   'P 1'
#
loop_
_entity.id
_entity.type
_entity.pdbx_description
1 polymer ?
#
loop_
_entity_poly.entity_id
_entity_poly.type
_entity_poly.pdbx_seq_one_letter_code
_entity_poly.pdbx_strand_id
1 'polypeptide(L)'
;MEDIKKRLVDKSIEAFILGLEIYNKPTIKYRIEGFSFFIINAWELMLKAALIKRGESIYFPDKPDRTLSVEVVIRKIYTDKNTRIRLNLEKILELRNISTHYITEDYEIKYAPLFQACVLNFVNEIKRFHDIDITQFIAQNFLTISASYEPLSNEEIRLKYSPEIAEKLIKQGNELEVLS
;
A
#
# COMPACT_ATOMS: atom_id res chain seq x y z
N MET A 1 -15.06 22.63 2.47
CA MET A 1 -14.07 21.65 3.01
C MET A 1 -14.63 20.23 3.05
N GLU A 2 -15.88 20.01 3.44
CA GLU A 2 -16.50 18.67 3.45
C GLU A 2 -16.51 17.99 2.08
N ASP A 3 -16.83 18.74 1.02
CA ASP A 3 -16.82 18.23 -0.37
C ASP A 3 -15.41 17.79 -0.83
N ILE A 4 -14.37 18.56 -0.49
CA ILE A 4 -12.98 18.19 -0.84
C ILE A 4 -12.56 16.92 -0.13
N LYS A 5 -12.87 16.78 1.17
CA LYS A 5 -12.57 15.58 1.95
C LYS A 5 -13.24 14.35 1.34
N LYS A 6 -14.53 14.43 1.03
CA LYS A 6 -15.29 13.34 0.39
C LYS A 6 -14.67 12.93 -0.94
N ARG A 7 -14.38 13.91 -1.82
CA ARG A 7 -13.75 13.66 -3.12
C ARG A 7 -12.38 13.00 -3.01
N LEU A 8 -11.57 13.37 -2.01
CA LEU A 8 -10.28 12.72 -1.76
C LEU A 8 -10.46 11.27 -1.35
N VAL A 9 -11.43 10.98 -0.47
CA VAL A 9 -11.74 9.61 -0.04
C VAL A 9 -12.26 8.77 -1.21
N ASP A 10 -13.21 9.26 -1.99
CA ASP A 10 -13.76 8.55 -3.15
C ASP A 10 -12.65 8.23 -4.16
N LYS A 11 -11.79 9.20 -4.48
CA LYS A 11 -10.64 8.99 -5.37
C LYS A 11 -9.57 8.05 -4.79
N SER A 12 -9.42 8.05 -3.48
CA SER A 12 -8.53 7.11 -2.79
C SER A 12 -9.01 5.66 -2.97
N ILE A 13 -10.31 5.42 -2.82
CA ILE A 13 -10.93 4.10 -3.03
C ILE A 13 -10.75 3.66 -4.49
N GLU A 14 -11.03 4.54 -5.46
CA GLU A 14 -10.83 4.24 -6.88
C GLU A 14 -9.38 3.89 -7.19
N ALA A 15 -8.42 4.67 -6.69
CA ALA A 15 -6.99 4.41 -6.88
C ALA A 15 -6.57 3.08 -6.24
N PHE A 16 -7.08 2.75 -5.05
CA PHE A 16 -6.82 1.48 -4.37
C PHE A 16 -7.31 0.29 -5.21
N ILE A 17 -8.57 0.34 -5.66
CA ILE A 17 -9.16 -0.72 -6.49
C ILE A 17 -8.37 -0.88 -7.79
N LEU A 18 -8.02 0.22 -8.46
CA LEU A 18 -7.24 0.18 -9.69
C LEU A 18 -5.86 -0.44 -9.48
N GLY A 19 -5.19 -0.13 -8.36
CA GLY A 19 -3.94 -0.75 -7.98
C GLY A 19 -4.08 -2.27 -7.86
N LEU A 20 -5.10 -2.76 -7.13
CA LEU A 20 -5.36 -4.18 -6.98
C LEU A 20 -5.67 -4.85 -8.32
N GLU A 21 -6.51 -4.24 -9.15
CA GLU A 21 -6.88 -4.75 -10.48
C GLU A 21 -5.67 -4.91 -11.38
N ILE A 22 -4.77 -3.93 -11.39
CA ILE A 22 -3.53 -3.99 -12.19
C ILE A 22 -2.63 -5.11 -11.67
N TYR A 23 -2.41 -5.19 -10.35
CA TYR A 23 -1.55 -6.22 -9.77
C TYR A 23 -2.03 -7.64 -10.10
N ASN A 24 -3.34 -7.85 -10.05
CA ASN A 24 -3.96 -9.16 -10.25
C ASN A 24 -4.18 -9.55 -11.72
N LYS A 25 -3.63 -8.76 -12.68
CA LYS A 25 -3.66 -9.10 -14.11
C LYS A 25 -2.30 -9.62 -14.58
N PRO A 26 -2.08 -10.94 -14.62
CA PRO A 26 -0.77 -11.51 -14.96
C PRO A 26 -0.31 -11.20 -16.39
N THR A 27 -1.22 -10.80 -17.27
CA THR A 27 -0.92 -10.38 -18.64
C THR A 27 -0.27 -8.99 -18.72
N ILE A 28 -0.38 -8.18 -17.65
CA ILE A 28 0.25 -6.85 -17.58
C ILE A 28 1.65 -7.02 -17.01
N LYS A 29 2.67 -6.90 -17.84
CA LYS A 29 4.08 -6.97 -17.38
C LYS A 29 4.47 -5.82 -16.47
N TYR A 30 3.87 -4.65 -16.63
CA TYR A 30 4.11 -3.43 -15.87
C TYR A 30 3.23 -3.34 -14.60
N ARG A 31 2.77 -4.50 -14.07
CA ARG A 31 1.77 -4.54 -12.99
C ARG A 31 2.33 -4.08 -11.64
N ILE A 32 3.60 -4.34 -11.35
CA ILE A 32 4.23 -3.96 -10.07
C ILE A 32 4.40 -2.45 -9.97
N GLU A 33 4.89 -1.83 -11.03
CA GLU A 33 5.03 -0.39 -11.12
C GLU A 33 3.66 0.30 -11.07
N GLY A 34 2.71 -0.21 -11.85
CA GLY A 34 1.33 0.29 -11.85
C GLY A 34 0.69 0.18 -10.46
N PHE A 35 0.81 -0.98 -9.81
CA PHE A 35 0.36 -1.17 -8.43
C PHE A 35 1.01 -0.16 -7.49
N SER A 36 2.35 -0.08 -7.49
CA SER A 36 3.10 0.81 -6.61
C SER A 36 2.68 2.28 -6.78
N PHE A 37 2.44 2.70 -8.02
CA PHE A 37 1.94 4.05 -8.31
C PHE A 37 0.55 4.28 -7.71
N PHE A 38 -0.41 3.40 -8.01
CA PHE A 38 -1.80 3.61 -7.60
C PHE A 38 -2.01 3.38 -6.10
N ILE A 39 -1.32 2.42 -5.48
CA ILE A 39 -1.45 2.19 -4.03
C ILE A 39 -0.89 3.37 -3.23
N ILE A 40 0.24 3.94 -3.62
CA ILE A 40 0.78 5.13 -2.97
C ILE A 40 -0.12 6.35 -3.18
N ASN A 41 -0.71 6.51 -4.37
CA ASN A 41 -1.69 7.56 -4.61
C ASN A 41 -2.95 7.40 -3.74
N ALA A 42 -3.44 6.16 -3.58
CA ALA A 42 -4.55 5.85 -2.69
C ALA A 42 -4.24 6.27 -1.25
N TRP A 43 -3.08 5.90 -0.73
CA TRP A 43 -2.62 6.31 0.60
C TRP A 43 -2.51 7.82 0.74
N GLU A 44 -1.91 8.49 -0.23
CA GLU A 44 -1.76 9.95 -0.21
C GLU A 44 -3.12 10.66 -0.07
N LEU A 45 -4.09 10.27 -0.89
CA LEU A 45 -5.43 10.86 -0.91
C LEU A 45 -6.18 10.60 0.40
N MET A 46 -6.15 9.35 0.90
CA MET A 46 -6.78 8.96 2.16
C MET A 46 -6.19 9.72 3.36
N LEU A 47 -4.88 9.82 3.44
CA LEU A 47 -4.20 10.51 4.53
C LEU A 47 -4.38 12.03 4.46
N LYS A 48 -4.44 12.63 3.26
CA LYS A 48 -4.80 14.06 3.09
C LYS A 48 -6.22 14.32 3.59
N ALA A 49 -7.18 13.45 3.27
CA ALA A 49 -8.53 13.54 3.80
C ALA A 49 -8.55 13.45 5.34
N ALA A 50 -7.69 12.60 5.92
CA ALA A 50 -7.55 12.48 7.38
C ALA A 50 -6.96 13.77 8.01
N LEU A 51 -6.00 14.43 7.37
CA LEU A 51 -5.48 15.74 7.82
C LEU A 51 -6.59 16.79 7.81
N ILE A 52 -7.38 16.88 6.72
CA ILE A 52 -8.53 17.81 6.66
C ILE A 52 -9.52 17.52 7.78
N LYS A 53 -9.82 16.25 8.09
CA LYS A 53 -10.70 15.85 9.20
C LYS A 53 -10.18 16.32 10.56
N ARG A 54 -8.86 16.43 10.72
CA ARG A 54 -8.19 16.98 11.91
C ARG A 54 -8.11 18.51 11.94
N GLY A 55 -8.62 19.20 10.90
CA GLY A 55 -8.49 20.66 10.77
C GLY A 55 -7.11 21.13 10.28
N GLU A 56 -6.27 20.19 9.79
CA GLU A 56 -4.94 20.52 9.30
C GLU A 56 -4.95 20.87 7.80
N SER A 57 -4.07 21.80 7.39
CA SER A 57 -3.87 22.15 5.98
C SER A 57 -3.14 21.01 5.25
N ILE A 58 -3.59 20.72 4.03
CA ILE A 58 -2.92 19.83 3.09
C ILE A 58 -2.00 20.56 2.12
N TYR A 59 -1.85 21.88 2.27
CA TYR A 59 -1.01 22.73 1.44
C TYR A 59 0.27 23.14 2.18
N PHE A 60 1.32 23.42 1.44
CA PHE A 60 2.54 24.01 2.01
C PHE A 60 2.26 25.43 2.47
N PRO A 61 2.74 25.87 3.67
CA PRO A 61 2.49 27.21 4.19
C PRO A 61 2.98 28.32 3.28
N ASP A 62 4.12 28.11 2.63
CA ASP A 62 4.82 29.03 1.74
C ASP A 62 4.45 28.88 0.26
N LYS A 63 3.65 27.84 -0.10
CA LYS A 63 3.18 27.55 -1.46
C LYS A 63 1.74 27.06 -1.44
N PRO A 64 0.76 27.98 -1.32
CA PRO A 64 -0.65 27.61 -1.11
C PRO A 64 -1.32 26.96 -2.34
N ASP A 65 -0.68 27.01 -3.50
CA ASP A 65 -1.06 26.33 -4.74
C ASP A 65 -0.54 24.89 -4.81
N ARG A 66 0.36 24.50 -3.89
CA ARG A 66 0.98 23.17 -3.87
C ARG A 66 0.57 22.36 -2.65
N THR A 67 0.03 21.17 -2.89
CA THR A 67 -0.28 20.24 -1.81
C THR A 67 0.96 19.55 -1.26
N LEU A 68 0.92 19.15 0.01
CA LEU A 68 1.96 18.36 0.67
C LEU A 68 2.27 17.08 -0.13
N SER A 69 3.55 16.73 -0.20
CA SER A 69 3.95 15.45 -0.80
C SER A 69 3.54 14.27 0.09
N VAL A 70 3.45 13.10 -0.49
CA VAL A 70 3.07 11.87 0.24
C VAL A 70 4.00 11.58 1.41
N GLU A 71 5.32 11.83 1.26
CA GLU A 71 6.30 11.66 2.32
C GLU A 71 6.01 12.55 3.54
N VAL A 72 5.66 13.80 3.27
CA VAL A 72 5.32 14.78 4.33
C VAL A 72 4.03 14.34 5.01
N VAL A 73 3.03 13.93 4.26
CA VAL A 73 1.74 13.48 4.79
C VAL A 73 1.91 12.24 5.67
N ILE A 74 2.68 11.24 5.22
CA ILE A 74 2.99 10.04 6.00
C ILE A 74 3.62 10.41 7.34
N ARG A 75 4.64 11.29 7.33
CA ARG A 75 5.35 11.72 8.55
C ARG A 75 4.50 12.54 9.50
N LYS A 76 3.54 13.29 8.99
CA LYS A 76 2.59 14.05 9.82
C LYS A 76 1.58 13.14 10.53
N ILE A 77 1.11 12.10 9.85
CA ILE A 77 0.13 11.16 10.41
C ILE A 77 0.79 10.14 11.34
N TYR A 78 1.91 9.55 10.89
CA TYR A 78 2.68 8.54 11.62
C TYR A 78 3.98 9.18 12.13
N THR A 79 3.88 9.88 13.26
CA THR A 79 4.99 10.65 13.85
C THR A 79 6.12 9.78 14.37
N ASP A 80 5.82 8.61 14.91
CA ASP A 80 6.83 7.62 15.28
C ASP A 80 7.42 6.98 14.01
N LYS A 81 8.72 7.23 13.79
CA LYS A 81 9.45 6.72 12.64
C LYS A 81 9.60 5.20 12.60
N ASN A 82 9.41 4.52 13.73
CA ASN A 82 9.49 3.08 13.84
C ASN A 82 8.11 2.39 13.70
N THR A 83 7.05 3.16 13.49
CA THR A 83 5.73 2.59 13.23
C THR A 83 5.77 1.72 11.97
N ARG A 84 5.36 0.47 12.08
CA ARG A 84 5.38 -0.54 11.01
C ARG A 84 4.71 -0.05 9.73
N ILE A 85 3.55 0.62 9.86
CA ILE A 85 2.82 1.21 8.72
C ILE A 85 3.71 2.24 8.00
N ARG A 86 4.37 3.13 8.74
CA ARG A 86 5.25 4.14 8.14
C ARG A 86 6.42 3.50 7.41
N LEU A 87 7.10 2.53 8.03
CA LEU A 87 8.20 1.80 7.40
C LEU A 87 7.75 1.05 6.14
N ASN A 88 6.59 0.41 6.18
CA ASN A 88 5.99 -0.24 5.02
C ASN A 88 5.75 0.76 3.87
N LEU A 89 5.12 1.90 4.16
CA LEU A 89 4.83 2.93 3.16
C LEU A 89 6.09 3.57 2.59
N GLU A 90 7.07 3.89 3.44
CA GLU A 90 8.35 4.46 3.01
C GLU A 90 9.10 3.48 2.09
N LYS A 91 9.00 2.16 2.35
CA LYS A 91 9.59 1.13 1.49
C LYS A 91 8.87 0.96 0.15
N ILE A 92 7.54 0.99 0.12
CA ILE A 92 6.77 0.98 -1.14
C ILE A 92 7.07 2.24 -1.98
N LEU A 93 7.21 3.39 -1.31
CA LEU A 93 7.54 4.65 -1.96
C LEU A 93 8.95 4.63 -2.58
N GLU A 94 9.92 4.05 -1.87
CA GLU A 94 11.27 3.80 -2.40
C GLU A 94 11.20 2.93 -3.66
N LEU A 95 10.45 1.82 -3.61
CA LEU A 95 10.23 0.94 -4.76
C LEU A 95 9.61 1.69 -5.94
N ARG A 96 8.56 2.48 -5.72
CA ARG A 96 7.95 3.30 -6.77
C ARG A 96 8.98 4.21 -7.46
N ASN A 97 9.88 4.79 -6.68
CA ASN A 97 10.89 5.72 -7.20
C ASN A 97 12.04 5.02 -7.95
N ILE A 98 12.37 3.78 -7.56
CA ILE A 98 13.43 2.96 -8.20
C ILE A 98 12.88 2.19 -9.41
N SER A 99 11.60 1.81 -9.39
CA SER A 99 11.01 0.81 -10.28
C SER A 99 10.90 1.22 -11.74
N THR A 100 11.14 2.47 -12.09
CA THR A 100 11.02 2.94 -13.47
C THR A 100 11.98 2.25 -14.46
N HIS A 101 12.96 1.45 -13.98
CA HIS A 101 13.99 0.89 -14.88
C HIS A 101 14.41 -0.57 -14.65
N TYR A 102 14.07 -1.24 -13.53
CA TYR A 102 14.73 -2.51 -13.17
C TYR A 102 13.87 -3.55 -12.43
N ILE A 103 12.54 -3.60 -12.60
CA ILE A 103 11.76 -4.67 -11.96
C ILE A 103 11.83 -5.94 -12.80
N THR A 104 12.37 -7.01 -12.23
CA THR A 104 12.36 -8.37 -12.75
C THR A 104 11.28 -9.19 -12.03
N GLU A 105 10.90 -10.34 -12.59
CA GLU A 105 9.94 -11.29 -11.97
C GLU A 105 10.38 -11.69 -10.54
N ASP A 106 11.69 -11.76 -10.27
CA ASP A 106 12.23 -12.05 -8.95
C ASP A 106 11.88 -10.96 -7.90
N TYR A 107 11.72 -9.71 -8.32
CA TYR A 107 11.28 -8.63 -7.44
C TYR A 107 9.86 -8.84 -6.95
N GLU A 108 8.97 -9.32 -7.80
CA GLU A 108 7.57 -9.54 -7.42
C GLU A 108 7.45 -10.53 -6.26
N ILE A 109 8.11 -11.69 -6.38
CA ILE A 109 8.12 -12.73 -5.34
C ILE A 109 8.68 -12.17 -4.03
N LYS A 110 9.76 -11.41 -4.11
CA LYS A 110 10.45 -10.83 -2.95
C LYS A 110 9.60 -9.79 -2.21
N TYR A 111 8.86 -8.97 -2.95
CA TYR A 111 8.12 -7.86 -2.38
C TYR A 111 6.62 -8.13 -2.20
N ALA A 112 6.11 -9.29 -2.61
CA ALA A 112 4.71 -9.67 -2.43
C ALA A 112 4.24 -9.55 -0.97
N PRO A 113 4.99 -9.99 0.07
CA PRO A 113 4.58 -9.79 1.47
C PRO A 113 4.47 -8.32 1.85
N LEU A 114 5.39 -7.46 1.37
CA LEU A 114 5.34 -6.02 1.61
C LEU A 114 4.11 -5.37 0.97
N PHE A 115 3.76 -5.79 -0.26
CA PHE A 115 2.57 -5.32 -0.95
C PHE A 115 1.30 -5.79 -0.23
N GLN A 116 1.27 -7.05 0.22
CA GLN A 116 0.15 -7.59 0.99
C GLN A 116 -0.05 -6.81 2.29
N ALA A 117 1.03 -6.55 3.04
CA ALA A 117 0.96 -5.74 4.26
C ALA A 117 0.45 -4.32 3.97
N CYS A 118 0.89 -3.70 2.88
CA CYS A 118 0.42 -2.38 2.47
C CYS A 118 -1.09 -2.34 2.19
N VAL A 119 -1.61 -3.38 1.51
CA VAL A 119 -3.04 -3.52 1.21
C VAL A 119 -3.85 -3.70 2.50
N LEU A 120 -3.43 -4.62 3.38
CA LEU A 120 -4.13 -4.87 4.64
C LEU A 120 -4.11 -3.66 5.56
N ASN A 121 -2.96 -2.97 5.65
CA ASN A 121 -2.85 -1.73 6.40
C ASN A 121 -3.80 -0.66 5.83
N PHE A 122 -3.92 -0.53 4.51
CA PHE A 122 -4.84 0.42 3.91
C PHE A 122 -6.30 0.12 4.28
N VAL A 123 -6.71 -1.15 4.20
CA VAL A 123 -8.07 -1.58 4.60
C VAL A 123 -8.38 -1.19 6.04
N ASN A 124 -7.44 -1.42 6.95
CA ASN A 124 -7.60 -1.07 8.36
C ASN A 124 -7.62 0.45 8.59
N GLU A 125 -6.73 1.18 7.93
CA GLU A 125 -6.57 2.62 8.13
C GLU A 125 -7.72 3.44 7.50
N ILE A 126 -8.25 3.03 6.34
CA ILE A 126 -9.42 3.72 5.76
C ILE A 126 -10.65 3.54 6.66
N LYS A 127 -10.81 2.36 7.26
CA LYS A 127 -11.85 2.13 8.27
C LYS A 127 -11.62 2.99 9.52
N ARG A 128 -10.40 3.03 10.03
CA ARG A 128 -10.05 3.84 11.21
C ARG A 128 -10.26 5.34 11.00
N PHE A 129 -9.84 5.90 9.87
CA PHE A 129 -9.91 7.32 9.62
C PHE A 129 -11.28 7.79 9.10
N HIS A 130 -11.94 6.99 8.28
CA HIS A 130 -13.10 7.41 7.50
C HIS A 130 -14.35 6.56 7.74
N ASP A 131 -14.25 5.48 8.55
CA ASP A 131 -15.33 4.53 8.86
C ASP A 131 -15.90 3.84 7.60
N ILE A 132 -15.02 3.53 6.64
CA ILE A 132 -15.38 2.88 5.39
C ILE A 132 -14.84 1.45 5.38
N ASP A 133 -15.74 0.49 5.16
CA ASP A 133 -15.37 -0.88 4.85
C ASP A 133 -15.17 -1.03 3.34
N ILE A 134 -13.92 -0.95 2.92
CA ILE A 134 -13.57 -1.00 1.51
C ILE A 134 -13.77 -2.40 0.90
N THR A 135 -13.86 -3.45 1.72
CA THR A 135 -14.04 -4.83 1.22
C THR A 135 -15.35 -5.01 0.49
N GLN A 136 -16.35 -4.15 0.77
CA GLN A 136 -17.63 -4.14 0.07
C GLN A 136 -17.53 -3.75 -1.41
N PHE A 137 -16.45 -3.07 -1.79
CA PHE A 137 -16.21 -2.60 -3.16
C PHE A 137 -15.32 -3.54 -3.98
N ILE A 138 -14.84 -4.64 -3.37
CA ILE A 138 -13.81 -5.52 -3.96
C ILE A 138 -14.34 -6.94 -4.09
N ALA A 139 -14.37 -7.46 -5.32
CA ALA A 139 -14.66 -8.85 -5.56
C ALA A 139 -13.44 -9.72 -5.19
N GLN A 140 -13.49 -10.36 -4.03
CA GLN A 140 -12.34 -11.11 -3.47
C GLN A 140 -11.91 -12.33 -4.29
N ASN A 141 -12.82 -12.91 -5.08
CA ASN A 141 -12.58 -14.17 -5.79
C ASN A 141 -11.56 -14.10 -6.93
N PHE A 142 -11.13 -12.90 -7.31
CA PHE A 142 -10.22 -12.65 -8.43
C PHE A 142 -8.88 -12.04 -8.02
N LEU A 143 -8.62 -11.90 -6.71
CA LEU A 143 -7.42 -11.23 -6.21
C LEU A 143 -6.34 -12.23 -5.81
N THR A 144 -5.11 -12.02 -6.27
CA THR A 144 -3.89 -12.69 -5.77
C THR A 144 -3.30 -11.96 -4.57
N ILE A 145 -3.43 -10.62 -4.50
CA ILE A 145 -3.31 -9.85 -3.26
C ILE A 145 -4.72 -9.57 -2.77
N SER A 146 -5.11 -10.22 -1.69
CA SER A 146 -6.45 -10.12 -1.13
C SER A 146 -6.54 -9.02 -0.06
N ALA A 147 -7.73 -8.41 0.07
CA ALA A 147 -8.05 -7.50 1.17
C ALA A 147 -8.30 -8.24 2.51
N SER A 148 -8.46 -9.57 2.46
CA SER A 148 -8.47 -10.47 3.62
C SER A 148 -7.56 -11.66 3.31
N TYR A 149 -6.45 -11.81 4.01
CA TYR A 149 -5.44 -12.82 3.73
C TYR A 149 -4.93 -13.46 5.01
N GLU A 150 -4.91 -14.79 5.03
CA GLU A 150 -4.09 -15.53 5.98
C GLU A 150 -2.75 -15.83 5.30
N PRO A 151 -1.62 -15.38 5.86
CA PRO A 151 -0.31 -15.65 5.28
C PRO A 151 -0.08 -17.15 5.20
N LEU A 152 0.54 -17.62 4.11
CA LEU A 152 0.96 -19.01 3.99
C LEU A 152 1.90 -19.34 5.15
N SER A 153 1.65 -20.46 5.80
CA SER A 153 2.56 -21.01 6.80
C SER A 153 3.92 -21.34 6.18
N ASN A 154 4.96 -21.38 7.00
CA ASN A 154 6.30 -21.75 6.54
C ASN A 154 6.33 -23.13 5.88
N GLU A 155 5.43 -24.04 6.26
CA GLU A 155 5.28 -25.37 5.66
C GLU A 155 4.67 -25.28 4.25
N GLU A 156 3.64 -24.48 4.06
CA GLU A 156 3.02 -24.23 2.74
C GLU A 156 4.00 -23.55 1.78
N ILE A 157 4.81 -22.61 2.27
CA ILE A 157 5.88 -21.99 1.48
C ILE A 157 6.90 -23.02 1.01
N ARG A 158 7.34 -23.94 1.90
CA ARG A 158 8.29 -25.01 1.55
C ARG A 158 7.72 -26.04 0.59
N LEU A 159 6.41 -26.29 0.62
CA LEU A 159 5.74 -27.20 -0.31
C LEU A 159 5.52 -26.57 -1.69
N LYS A 160 5.34 -25.25 -1.75
CA LYS A 160 4.98 -24.53 -2.96
C LYS A 160 6.19 -24.07 -3.79
N TYR A 161 7.33 -23.81 -3.15
CA TYR A 161 8.51 -23.22 -3.77
C TYR A 161 9.74 -24.13 -3.66
N SER A 162 10.73 -23.91 -4.53
CA SER A 162 12.02 -24.60 -4.41
C SER A 162 12.71 -24.24 -3.07
N PRO A 163 13.53 -25.14 -2.50
CA PRO A 163 14.16 -24.90 -1.18
C PRO A 163 14.88 -23.57 -1.07
N GLU A 164 15.57 -23.15 -2.12
CA GLU A 164 16.31 -21.89 -2.16
C GLU A 164 15.39 -20.65 -2.11
N ILE A 165 14.27 -20.70 -2.83
CA ILE A 165 13.25 -19.63 -2.84
C ILE A 165 12.49 -19.64 -1.52
N ALA A 166 12.12 -20.82 -1.02
CA ALA A 166 11.39 -20.97 0.24
C ALA A 166 12.17 -20.38 1.43
N GLU A 167 13.46 -20.67 1.54
CA GLU A 167 14.30 -20.13 2.62
C GLU A 167 14.44 -18.60 2.54
N LYS A 168 14.59 -18.05 1.34
CA LYS A 168 14.61 -16.58 1.16
C LYS A 168 13.29 -15.95 1.57
N LEU A 169 12.15 -16.53 1.18
CA LEU A 169 10.82 -16.05 1.53
C LEU A 169 10.57 -16.12 3.04
N ILE A 170 10.91 -17.23 3.68
CA ILE A 170 10.75 -17.42 5.12
C ILE A 170 11.62 -16.42 5.90
N LYS A 171 12.90 -16.26 5.52
CA LYS A 171 13.79 -15.30 6.17
C LYS A 171 13.26 -13.86 6.04
N GLN A 172 12.77 -13.49 4.88
CA GLN A 172 12.19 -12.17 4.65
C GLN A 172 10.83 -11.99 5.32
N GLY A 173 10.01 -13.05 5.41
CA GLY A 173 8.78 -13.09 6.19
C GLY A 173 9.06 -12.77 7.65
N ASN A 174 10.04 -13.41 8.26
CA ASN A 174 10.44 -13.16 9.64
C ASN A 174 10.98 -11.72 9.86
N GLU A 175 11.72 -11.17 8.89
CA GLU A 175 12.17 -9.77 8.93
C GLU A 175 10.99 -8.79 8.79
N LEU A 176 9.95 -9.15 8.04
CA LEU A 176 8.74 -8.34 7.84
C LEU A 176 7.74 -8.51 8.98
N GLU A 177 7.67 -9.67 9.64
CA GLU A 177 6.88 -9.86 10.87
C GLU A 177 7.38 -8.97 12.01
N VAL A 178 8.67 -8.67 12.04
CA VAL A 178 9.22 -7.66 12.96
C VAL A 178 8.77 -6.24 12.58
N LEU A 179 8.36 -6.02 11.33
CA LEU A 179 7.90 -4.72 10.79
C LEU A 179 6.36 -4.65 10.61
N SER A 180 5.64 -5.75 10.77
CA SER A 180 4.16 -5.83 10.74
C SER A 180 3.57 -6.04 12.14
#